data_56a81262eedd8f77d19f4ad92539d7a2
#
_entry.id   56a81262eedd8f77d19f4ad92539d7a2
#
_cell.length_a   1.000
_cell.length_b   1.000
_cell.length_c   1.000
_cell.angle_alpha   90.00
_cell.angle_beta   90.00
_cell.angle_gamma   90.00
#
_symmetry.space_group_name_H-M   'P 1'
#
loop_
_entity.id
_entity.type
_entity.pdbx_description
1 polymer ?
#
loop_
_entity_poly.entity_id
_entity_poly.type
_entity_poly.pdbx_seq_one_letter_code
_entity_poly.pdbx_strand_id
1 'polypeptide(L)'
;MNKPKTIICDIDGTLLYHHGDLHAQMSEKPVVLEGVREKLHKWDKKGYNIILITGRRESCRQQTEMQLQENNIFYDQLIMGIGGGNRKLINDRKPDSGIDTAYSINIHRNEGIAEIEL
;
A
#
# COMPACT_ATOMS: atom_id res chain seq x y z
N MET A 1 -16.28 -6.05 20.58
CA MET A 1 -16.09 -6.42 19.15
C MET A 1 -15.03 -5.52 18.54
N ASN A 2 -14.02 -6.12 17.95
CA ASN A 2 -12.94 -5.35 17.32
C ASN A 2 -13.38 -4.80 15.97
N LYS A 3 -13.08 -3.54 15.74
CA LYS A 3 -13.31 -2.92 14.43
C LYS A 3 -12.22 -3.37 13.46
N PRO A 4 -12.53 -3.55 12.17
CA PRO A 4 -11.52 -3.91 11.17
C PRO A 4 -10.41 -2.87 11.10
N LYS A 5 -9.19 -3.34 10.90
CA LYS A 5 -8.04 -2.45 10.71
C LYS A 5 -8.11 -1.79 9.34
N THR A 6 -7.52 -0.62 9.24
CA THR A 6 -7.27 0.04 7.95
C THR A 6 -5.78 0.00 7.68
N ILE A 7 -5.43 -0.53 6.53
CA ILE A 7 -4.04 -0.64 6.09
C ILE A 7 -3.82 0.41 5.00
N ILE A 8 -2.84 1.28 5.22
CA ILE A 8 -2.44 2.30 4.24
C ILE A 8 -1.09 1.84 3.72
N CYS A 9 -1.01 1.51 2.44
CA CYS A 9 0.14 0.82 1.88
C CYS A 9 0.63 1.51 0.60
N ASP A 10 1.94 1.73 0.54
CA ASP A 10 2.60 2.24 -0.66
C ASP A 10 2.60 1.18 -1.76
N ILE A 11 2.78 1.60 -3.01
CA ILE A 11 2.78 0.69 -4.16
C ILE A 11 4.21 0.38 -4.60
N ASP A 12 4.91 1.37 -5.18
CA ASP A 12 6.21 1.13 -5.80
C ASP A 12 7.30 0.95 -4.76
N GLY A 13 7.95 -0.20 -4.80
CA GLY A 13 8.97 -0.59 -3.81
C GLY A 13 8.39 -1.35 -2.61
N THR A 14 7.06 -1.46 -2.52
CA THR A 14 6.35 -2.11 -1.41
C THR A 14 5.51 -3.28 -1.90
N LEU A 15 4.70 -3.10 -2.91
CA LEU A 15 3.88 -4.14 -3.55
C LEU A 15 4.43 -4.53 -4.90
N LEU A 16 4.86 -3.55 -5.68
CA LEU A 16 5.46 -3.74 -6.99
C LEU A 16 6.94 -3.37 -6.91
N TYR A 17 7.76 -4.08 -7.67
CA TYR A 17 9.19 -3.78 -7.78
C TYR A 17 9.37 -2.34 -8.26
N HIS A 18 10.26 -1.59 -7.60
CA HIS A 18 10.56 -0.21 -7.96
C HIS A 18 11.68 -0.21 -9.00
N HIS A 19 11.35 0.19 -10.23
CA HIS A 19 12.28 0.16 -11.37
C HIS A 19 13.17 1.42 -11.46
N GLY A 20 12.92 2.44 -10.66
CA GLY A 20 13.67 3.69 -10.68
C GLY A 20 12.75 4.91 -10.68
N ASP A 21 12.76 5.69 -11.76
CA ASP A 21 11.90 6.87 -11.84
C ASP A 21 10.49 6.53 -12.30
N LEU A 22 9.63 7.56 -12.36
CA LEU A 22 8.23 7.37 -12.78
C LEU A 22 8.12 6.81 -14.19
N HIS A 23 8.97 7.27 -15.12
CA HIS A 23 8.94 6.79 -16.50
C HIS A 23 9.22 5.28 -16.55
N ALA A 24 10.26 4.82 -15.86
CA ALA A 24 10.58 3.39 -15.80
C ALA A 24 9.45 2.62 -15.14
N GLN A 25 8.86 3.15 -14.08
CA GLN A 25 7.77 2.48 -13.37
C GLN A 25 6.53 2.32 -14.23
N MET A 26 6.27 3.26 -15.12
CA MET A 26 5.11 3.20 -16.01
C MET A 26 5.37 2.43 -17.29
N SER A 27 6.62 2.36 -17.76
CA SER A 27 6.96 1.70 -19.04
C SER A 27 7.43 0.26 -18.88
N GLU A 28 8.06 -0.07 -17.76
CA GLU A 28 8.51 -1.44 -17.51
C GLU A 28 7.34 -2.33 -17.09
N LYS A 29 7.45 -3.62 -17.38
CA LYS A 29 6.44 -4.57 -16.95
C LYS A 29 6.40 -4.62 -15.42
N PRO A 30 5.20 -4.48 -14.80
CA PRO A 30 5.09 -4.57 -13.36
C PRO A 30 5.51 -5.93 -12.83
N VAL A 31 6.28 -5.92 -11.75
CA VAL A 31 6.70 -7.15 -11.05
C VAL A 31 6.14 -7.11 -9.65
N VAL A 32 5.23 -8.02 -9.34
CA VAL A 32 4.65 -8.13 -7.99
C VAL A 32 5.68 -8.79 -7.08
N LEU A 33 5.95 -8.16 -5.95
CA LEU A 33 6.90 -8.70 -5.00
C LEU A 33 6.36 -9.98 -4.35
N GLU A 34 7.28 -10.86 -3.92
CA GLU A 34 6.91 -12.15 -3.36
C GLU A 34 5.99 -12.00 -2.15
N GLY A 35 4.93 -12.82 -2.10
CA GLY A 35 4.00 -12.86 -0.98
C GLY A 35 3.00 -11.73 -0.90
N VAL A 36 3.03 -10.77 -1.83
CA VAL A 36 2.14 -9.60 -1.80
C VAL A 36 0.68 -10.01 -2.00
N ARG A 37 0.38 -10.80 -3.04
CA ARG A 37 -1.00 -11.19 -3.34
C ARG A 37 -1.61 -11.98 -2.18
N GLU A 38 -0.84 -12.91 -1.65
CA GLU A 38 -1.27 -13.76 -0.54
C GLU A 38 -1.56 -12.93 0.71
N LYS A 39 -0.71 -11.96 0.99
CA LYS A 39 -0.86 -11.11 2.17
C LYS A 39 -2.08 -10.21 2.03
N LEU A 40 -2.24 -9.56 0.89
CA LEU A 40 -3.40 -8.69 0.64
C LEU A 40 -4.70 -9.50 0.68
N HIS A 41 -4.70 -10.70 0.11
CA HIS A 41 -5.85 -11.57 0.15
C HIS A 41 -6.21 -11.96 1.58
N LYS A 42 -5.22 -12.29 2.40
CA LYS A 42 -5.41 -12.62 3.81
C LYS A 42 -6.04 -11.45 4.56
N TRP A 43 -5.55 -10.24 4.34
CA TRP A 43 -6.08 -9.04 4.99
C TRP A 43 -7.51 -8.73 4.52
N ASP A 44 -7.78 -8.91 3.23
CA ASP A 44 -9.11 -8.72 2.69
C ASP A 44 -10.11 -9.70 3.31
N LYS A 45 -9.72 -10.96 3.47
CA LYS A 45 -10.56 -11.97 4.11
C LYS A 45 -10.86 -11.65 5.56
N LYS A 46 -9.97 -10.95 6.24
CA LYS A 46 -10.20 -10.48 7.61
C LYS A 46 -11.10 -9.25 7.67
N GLY A 47 -11.52 -8.72 6.54
CA GLY A 47 -12.36 -7.54 6.46
C GLY A 47 -11.60 -6.23 6.64
N TYR A 48 -10.28 -6.25 6.52
CA TYR A 48 -9.48 -5.03 6.64
C TYR A 48 -9.72 -4.10 5.46
N ASN A 49 -9.74 -2.79 5.71
CA ASN A 49 -9.79 -1.80 4.64
C ASN A 49 -8.38 -1.61 4.09
N ILE A 50 -8.24 -1.70 2.77
CA ILE A 50 -6.93 -1.57 2.13
C ILE A 50 -6.93 -0.31 1.28
N ILE A 51 -6.10 0.66 1.68
CA ILE A 51 -5.94 1.93 0.97
C ILE A 51 -4.53 1.96 0.42
N LEU A 52 -4.42 2.04 -0.91
CA LEU A 52 -3.12 2.19 -1.56
C LEU A 52 -2.80 3.66 -1.77
N ILE A 53 -1.57 4.03 -1.52
CA ILE A 53 -1.09 5.40 -1.71
C ILE A 53 0.13 5.38 -2.64
N THR A 54 0.26 6.40 -3.47
CA THR A 54 1.39 6.44 -4.41
C THR A 54 1.74 7.87 -4.79
N GLY A 55 3.03 8.10 -5.02
CA GLY A 55 3.53 9.34 -5.60
C GLY A 55 3.27 9.45 -7.10
N ARG A 56 2.81 8.38 -7.75
CA ARG A 56 2.46 8.44 -9.18
C ARG A 56 1.44 9.54 -9.39
N ARG A 57 1.59 10.28 -10.48
CA ARG A 57 0.70 11.41 -10.78
C ARG A 57 -0.72 10.95 -11.05
N GLU A 58 -1.69 11.78 -10.72
CA GLU A 58 -3.10 11.52 -10.98
C GLU A 58 -3.35 11.24 -12.48
N SER A 59 -2.58 11.88 -13.37
CA SER A 59 -2.67 11.62 -14.81
C SER A 59 -2.32 10.19 -15.20
N CYS A 60 -1.68 9.43 -14.32
CA CYS A 60 -1.32 8.03 -14.54
C CYS A 60 -2.33 7.06 -13.92
N ARG A 61 -3.46 7.54 -13.44
CA ARG A 61 -4.44 6.72 -12.71
C ARG A 61 -4.94 5.54 -13.52
N GLN A 62 -5.42 5.79 -14.73
CA GLN A 62 -6.01 4.73 -15.54
C GLN A 62 -5.02 3.59 -15.77
N GLN A 63 -3.78 3.93 -16.13
CA GLN A 63 -2.74 2.93 -16.36
C GLN A 63 -2.37 2.19 -15.08
N THR A 64 -2.30 2.92 -13.95
CA THR A 64 -1.99 2.32 -12.66
C THR A 64 -3.07 1.35 -12.23
N GLU A 65 -4.34 1.74 -12.36
CA GLU A 65 -5.46 0.86 -12.05
C GLU A 65 -5.44 -0.40 -12.90
N MET A 66 -5.11 -0.28 -14.19
CA MET A 66 -4.97 -1.44 -15.07
C MET A 66 -3.84 -2.36 -14.62
N GLN A 67 -2.68 -1.81 -14.26
CA GLN A 67 -1.56 -2.61 -13.76
C GLN A 67 -1.96 -3.41 -12.52
N LEU A 68 -2.63 -2.75 -11.58
CA LEU A 68 -3.05 -3.40 -10.33
C LEU A 68 -4.07 -4.50 -10.61
N GLN A 69 -5.06 -4.22 -11.44
CA GLN A 69 -6.10 -5.19 -11.79
C GLN A 69 -5.51 -6.41 -12.51
N GLU A 70 -4.66 -6.18 -13.51
CA GLU A 70 -4.04 -7.25 -14.28
C GLU A 70 -3.14 -8.14 -13.44
N ASN A 71 -2.61 -7.60 -12.33
CA ASN A 71 -1.73 -8.33 -11.43
C ASN A 71 -2.46 -8.85 -10.18
N ASN A 72 -3.79 -8.80 -10.17
CA ASN A 72 -4.63 -9.33 -9.10
C ASN A 72 -4.33 -8.68 -7.75
N ILE A 73 -4.06 -7.38 -7.75
CA ILE A 73 -3.89 -6.59 -6.53
C ILE A 73 -5.21 -5.89 -6.25
N PHE A 74 -5.87 -6.29 -5.17
CA PHE A 74 -7.17 -5.75 -4.78
C PHE A 74 -7.01 -4.72 -3.69
N TYR A 75 -7.84 -3.68 -3.72
CA TYR A 75 -7.79 -2.58 -2.75
C TYR A 75 -9.16 -1.91 -2.70
N ASP A 76 -9.40 -1.17 -1.62
CA ASP A 76 -10.65 -0.44 -1.47
C ASP A 76 -10.55 0.97 -2.03
N GLN A 77 -9.41 1.63 -1.85
CA GLN A 77 -9.19 2.99 -2.34
C GLN A 77 -7.76 3.13 -2.86
N LEU A 78 -7.60 4.01 -3.85
CA LEU A 78 -6.29 4.34 -4.43
C LEU A 78 -6.13 5.85 -4.41
N ILE A 79 -5.18 6.33 -3.63
CA ILE A 79 -4.86 7.76 -3.51
C ILE A 79 -3.55 8.01 -4.24
N MET A 80 -3.61 8.86 -5.27
CA MET A 80 -2.47 9.17 -6.14
C MET A 80 -1.98 10.59 -5.93
N GLY A 81 -0.77 10.87 -6.43
CA GLY A 81 -0.22 12.23 -6.40
C GLY A 81 0.25 12.70 -5.03
N ILE A 82 0.56 11.77 -4.14
CA ILE A 82 0.96 12.13 -2.77
C ILE A 82 2.33 12.82 -2.72
N GLY A 83 3.15 12.63 -3.77
CA GLY A 83 4.48 13.22 -3.81
C GLY A 83 5.53 12.34 -3.15
N GLY A 84 6.79 12.77 -3.24
CA GLY A 84 7.94 12.00 -2.78
C GLY A 84 8.43 12.31 -1.37
N GLY A 85 7.79 13.21 -0.65
CA GLY A 85 8.19 13.55 0.71
C GLY A 85 7.78 12.49 1.73
N ASN A 86 8.29 12.64 2.94
CA ASN A 86 7.94 11.73 4.03
C ASN A 86 6.45 11.78 4.32
N ARG A 87 5.89 10.62 4.66
CA ARG A 87 4.49 10.52 5.07
C ARG A 87 4.40 10.59 6.57
N LYS A 88 3.49 11.43 7.05
CA LYS A 88 3.23 11.57 8.48
C LYS A 88 1.75 11.37 8.70
N LEU A 89 1.40 10.44 9.59
CA LEU A 89 0.02 10.16 9.95
C LEU A 89 -0.23 10.74 11.34
N ILE A 90 -1.28 11.55 11.47
CA ILE A 90 -1.68 12.12 12.75
C ILE A 90 -3.02 11.53 13.11
N ASN A 91 -3.07 10.84 14.24
CA ASN A 91 -4.26 10.12 14.68
C ASN A 91 -4.40 10.26 16.20
N ASP A 92 -5.60 10.16 16.70
CA ASP A 92 -5.83 10.25 18.15
C ASP A 92 -5.69 8.88 18.83
N ARG A 93 -5.35 8.91 20.11
CA ARG A 93 -5.50 7.75 20.96
C ARG A 93 -6.94 7.67 21.42
N LYS A 94 -7.44 6.45 21.62
CA LYS A 94 -8.78 6.30 22.15
C LYS A 94 -8.83 6.77 23.60
N PRO A 95 -9.92 7.42 24.05
CA PRO A 95 -10.07 7.82 25.46
C PRO A 95 -9.87 6.61 26.37
N ASP A 96 -9.21 6.84 27.48
CA ASP A 96 -9.05 5.87 28.59
C ASP A 96 -8.15 4.67 28.27
N SER A 97 -7.54 4.57 27.09
CA SER A 97 -6.67 3.44 26.78
C SER A 97 -5.18 3.77 26.86
N GLY A 98 -4.78 4.98 26.50
CA GLY A 98 -3.37 5.35 26.40
C GLY A 98 -2.59 4.58 25.34
N ILE A 99 -3.28 3.80 24.50
CA ILE A 99 -2.67 2.93 23.50
C ILE A 99 -2.68 3.64 22.13
N ASP A 100 -1.58 3.53 21.42
CA ASP A 100 -1.51 4.06 20.06
C ASP A 100 -2.47 3.29 19.14
N THR A 101 -3.17 4.03 18.29
CA THR A 101 -4.13 3.46 17.32
C THR A 101 -3.65 3.55 15.89
N ALA A 102 -2.46 4.08 15.69
CA ALA A 102 -1.83 4.16 14.38
C ALA A 102 -0.34 3.81 14.49
N TYR A 103 0.16 3.11 13.50
CA TYR A 103 1.55 2.64 13.45
C TYR A 103 2.13 2.89 12.08
N SER A 104 3.45 3.04 12.01
CA SER A 104 4.18 3.13 10.75
C SER A 104 5.16 1.96 10.68
N ILE A 105 5.09 1.19 9.59
CA ILE A 105 6.00 0.09 9.33
C ILE A 105 6.86 0.47 8.12
N ASN A 106 8.16 0.57 8.34
CA ASN A 106 9.09 0.95 7.28
C ASN A 106 9.89 -0.27 6.86
N ILE A 107 9.74 -0.65 5.59
CA ILE A 107 10.47 -1.78 5.00
C ILE A 107 11.53 -1.25 4.06
N HIS A 108 12.50 -2.10 3.72
CA HIS A 108 13.45 -1.77 2.68
C HIS A 108 12.79 -1.85 1.31
N ARG A 109 13.24 -0.98 0.39
CA ARG A 109 12.70 -0.97 -0.96
C ARG A 109 12.81 -2.35 -1.60
N ASN A 110 11.73 -2.79 -2.22
CA ASN A 110 11.62 -4.08 -2.92
C ASN A 110 11.68 -5.31 -2.02
N GLU A 111 11.62 -5.13 -0.70
CA GLU A 111 11.57 -6.25 0.24
C GLU A 111 10.18 -6.92 0.23
N GLY A 112 9.13 -6.12 0.08
CA GLY A 112 7.76 -6.62 0.10
C GLY A 112 7.17 -6.69 1.50
N ILE A 113 5.94 -7.22 1.57
CA ILE A 113 5.15 -7.20 2.81
C ILE A 113 4.93 -8.60 3.39
N ALA A 114 5.56 -9.63 2.83
CA ALA A 114 5.30 -11.01 3.22
C ALA A 114 5.53 -11.29 4.71
N GLU A 115 6.50 -10.61 5.31
CA GLU A 115 6.88 -10.83 6.71
C GLU A 115 6.12 -9.94 7.69
N ILE A 116 5.23 -9.06 7.20
CA ILE A 116 4.48 -8.14 8.06
C ILE A 116 3.33 -8.88 8.73
N GLU A 117 3.28 -8.80 10.05
CA GLU A 117 2.17 -9.32 10.85
C GLU A 117 1.37 -8.16 11.44
N LEU A 118 0.07 -8.19 11.26
CA LEU A 118 -0.83 -7.13 11.75
C LEU A 118 -1.92 -7.68 12.65
#